data_cd803abb47e9fb52a4acef240df41c51
#
_entry.id   cd803abb47e9fb52a4acef240df41c51
#
_cell.length_a   1.000
_cell.length_b   1.000
_cell.length_c   1.000
_cell.angle_alpha   90.00
_cell.angle_beta   90.00
_cell.angle_gamma   90.00
#
_symmetry.space_group_name_H-M   'P 1'
#
loop_
_entity.id
_entity.type
_entity.pdbx_description
1 polymer ?
#
loop_
_entity_poly.entity_id
_entity_poly.type
_entity_poly.pdbx_seq_one_letter_code
_entity_poly.pdbx_strand_id
1 'polypeptide(L)'
;MEMRTLPHTDLNVSRLCFGTMTFGKPLDQGGSTQLVDRCIEAGINFFDTANMYQTGVAETMLGAAIKGRRDKLIVASKVRFKVGDAPEQQGLTRKAILRAIDESLQRLQTGYLDIYYLHAPDHATPIAESLETMNSLVKQGKVRYLACSNYAGWEVIQMLWLAKERGWAAPYISQPMYNLLARGIEQEYLAMCKEFGVSTVVYNPLAGGLLTGKHRREIIPPGTRFDNNKLYQDRYWHEQYFKAVERLREIAAHAGRSLVSLALNWLLHHTASDVVILGASSLAQLKENLAAAEEGPLQEETLRACDQVWHDLRGPLPVYNR
;
A
#
# COMPACT_ATOMS: atom_id res chain seq x y z
N MET A 1 14.88 -1.16 12.58
CA MET A 1 14.14 -1.17 11.28
C MET A 1 15.03 -1.83 10.22
N GLU A 2 14.54 -2.91 9.61
CA GLU A 2 15.22 -3.56 8.48
C GLU A 2 15.10 -2.70 7.22
N MET A 3 16.18 -2.65 6.42
CA MET A 3 16.22 -1.91 5.16
C MET A 3 16.32 -2.89 3.99
N ARG A 4 15.75 -2.53 2.85
CA ARG A 4 15.77 -3.33 1.63
C ARG A 4 15.98 -2.46 0.39
N THR A 5 16.89 -2.86 -0.48
CA THR A 5 17.03 -2.25 -1.81
C THR A 5 16.00 -2.87 -2.75
N LEU A 6 15.16 -2.04 -3.38
CA LEU A 6 14.17 -2.52 -4.34
C LEU A 6 14.84 -2.86 -5.66
N PRO A 7 14.61 -4.06 -6.24
CA PRO A 7 15.14 -4.46 -7.54
C PRO A 7 14.92 -3.41 -8.64
N HIS A 8 15.86 -3.29 -9.56
CA HIS A 8 15.85 -2.31 -10.66
C HIS A 8 15.82 -0.84 -10.21
N THR A 9 16.15 -0.55 -8.94
CA THR A 9 16.25 0.81 -8.41
C THR A 9 17.50 0.97 -7.54
N ASP A 10 17.83 2.23 -7.18
CA ASP A 10 18.80 2.57 -6.13
C ASP A 10 18.10 2.89 -4.79
N LEU A 11 16.80 2.61 -4.68
CA LEU A 11 16.02 2.91 -3.49
C LEU A 11 16.31 1.90 -2.38
N ASN A 12 16.95 2.36 -1.31
CA ASN A 12 17.09 1.61 -0.07
C ASN A 12 15.98 2.05 0.91
N VAL A 13 14.93 1.24 1.03
CA VAL A 13 13.71 1.55 1.77
C VAL A 13 13.59 0.74 3.05
N SER A 14 12.95 1.31 4.07
CA SER A 14 12.53 0.55 5.24
C SER A 14 11.46 -0.50 4.89
N ARG A 15 11.53 -1.67 5.53
CA ARG A 15 10.53 -2.75 5.37
C ARG A 15 9.10 -2.32 5.71
N LEU A 16 8.96 -1.33 6.59
CA LEU A 16 7.71 -0.62 6.82
C LEU A 16 7.71 0.70 6.04
N CYS A 17 6.61 0.94 5.31
CA CYS A 17 6.27 2.21 4.71
C CYS A 17 5.12 2.84 5.49
N PHE A 18 5.12 4.14 5.69
CA PHE A 18 3.98 4.81 6.34
C PHE A 18 3.02 5.40 5.32
N GLY A 19 1.76 4.92 5.35
CA GLY A 19 0.68 5.39 4.49
C GLY A 19 -0.11 6.54 5.12
N THR A 20 -0.31 7.62 4.36
CA THR A 20 -0.87 8.89 4.85
C THR A 20 -2.38 9.05 4.62
N MET A 21 -3.12 7.97 4.36
CA MET A 21 -4.56 8.03 4.05
C MET A 21 -5.42 8.63 5.18
N THR A 22 -4.88 8.72 6.41
CA THR A 22 -5.54 9.31 7.58
C THR A 22 -5.26 10.80 7.77
N PHE A 23 -4.37 11.38 6.97
CA PHE A 23 -4.04 12.80 7.02
C PHE A 23 -5.20 13.64 6.47
N GLY A 24 -5.57 14.69 7.19
CA GLY A 24 -6.75 15.52 6.90
C GLY A 24 -8.07 14.97 7.46
N LYS A 25 -8.16 13.66 7.73
CA LYS A 25 -9.29 13.03 8.44
C LYS A 25 -8.91 11.61 8.88
N PRO A 26 -8.83 11.26 10.18
CA PRO A 26 -9.16 12.13 11.34
C PRO A 26 -8.01 13.03 11.83
N LEU A 27 -6.82 12.94 11.24
CA LEU A 27 -5.63 13.67 11.71
C LEU A 27 -5.57 15.09 11.13
N ASP A 28 -5.30 16.06 11.98
CA ASP A 28 -4.91 17.41 11.59
C ASP A 28 -3.41 17.49 11.25
N GLN A 29 -2.90 18.70 10.92
CA GLN A 29 -1.50 18.90 10.60
C GLN A 29 -0.56 18.54 11.76
N GLY A 30 -0.92 18.90 12.99
CA GLY A 30 -0.11 18.64 14.18
C GLY A 30 0.03 17.13 14.42
N GLY A 31 -1.08 16.39 14.42
CA GLY A 31 -1.10 14.94 14.55
C GLY A 31 -0.37 14.23 13.41
N SER A 32 -0.52 14.72 12.18
CA SER A 32 0.17 14.16 11.01
C SER A 32 1.69 14.34 11.13
N THR A 33 2.16 15.52 11.57
CA THR A 33 3.59 15.78 11.79
C THR A 33 4.16 14.89 12.89
N GLN A 34 3.46 14.72 14.01
CA GLN A 34 3.88 13.80 15.08
C GLN A 34 4.02 12.36 14.61
N LEU A 35 3.12 11.89 13.74
CA LEU A 35 3.24 10.54 13.17
C LEU A 35 4.46 10.42 12.25
N VAL A 36 4.71 11.42 11.39
CA VAL A 36 5.88 11.43 10.51
C VAL A 36 7.17 11.45 11.34
N ASP A 37 7.26 12.29 12.36
CA ASP A 37 8.41 12.37 13.27
C ASP A 37 8.66 11.02 13.94
N ARG A 38 7.63 10.42 14.51
CA ARG A 38 7.75 9.09 15.15
C ARG A 38 8.15 7.99 14.18
N CYS A 39 7.68 8.02 12.93
CA CYS A 39 8.10 7.09 11.89
C CYS A 39 9.59 7.22 11.59
N ILE A 40 10.08 8.46 11.41
CA ILE A 40 11.50 8.71 11.13
C ILE A 40 12.38 8.29 12.31
N GLU A 41 11.97 8.57 13.55
CA GLU A 41 12.66 8.11 14.77
C GLU A 41 12.74 6.58 14.83
N ALA A 42 11.71 5.86 14.34
CA ALA A 42 11.70 4.41 14.26
C ALA A 42 12.51 3.85 13.07
N GLY A 43 13.13 4.72 12.26
CA GLY A 43 13.92 4.34 11.10
C GLY A 43 13.09 4.07 9.83
N ILE A 44 11.83 4.50 9.79
CA ILE A 44 11.01 4.47 8.56
C ILE A 44 11.43 5.66 7.70
N ASN A 45 11.88 5.38 6.49
CA ASN A 45 12.26 6.39 5.50
C ASN A 45 11.32 6.45 4.28
N PHE A 46 10.30 5.59 4.22
CA PHE A 46 9.38 5.49 3.10
C PHE A 46 7.97 5.95 3.49
N PHE A 47 7.44 6.94 2.75
CA PHE A 47 6.12 7.54 2.96
C PHE A 47 5.29 7.43 1.69
N ASP A 48 4.07 6.90 1.82
CA ASP A 48 3.13 6.67 0.73
C ASP A 48 1.89 7.56 0.87
N THR A 49 1.60 8.34 -0.16
CA THR A 49 0.39 9.19 -0.26
C THR A 49 -0.31 8.98 -1.61
N ALA A 50 -1.33 9.77 -1.90
CA ALA A 50 -2.00 9.83 -3.20
C ALA A 50 -2.72 11.17 -3.37
N ASN A 51 -2.84 11.64 -4.61
CA ASN A 51 -3.55 12.89 -4.92
C ASN A 51 -5.02 12.86 -4.49
N MET A 52 -5.66 11.69 -4.47
CA MET A 52 -7.05 11.53 -4.06
C MET A 52 -7.27 11.53 -2.53
N TYR A 53 -6.22 11.34 -1.73
CA TYR A 53 -6.38 11.27 -0.26
C TYR A 53 -6.79 12.64 0.29
N GLN A 54 -8.04 12.72 0.77
CA GLN A 54 -8.69 13.96 1.19
C GLN A 54 -8.54 15.06 0.13
N THR A 55 -8.66 14.70 -1.15
CA THR A 55 -8.59 15.64 -2.30
C THR A 55 -7.29 16.47 -2.31
N GLY A 56 -6.15 15.80 -2.00
CA GLY A 56 -4.81 16.41 -1.98
C GLY A 56 -4.35 16.94 -0.61
N VAL A 57 -5.24 17.04 0.38
CA VAL A 57 -4.87 17.51 1.72
C VAL A 57 -3.79 16.63 2.37
N ALA A 58 -3.85 15.30 2.14
CA ALA A 58 -2.82 14.40 2.66
C ALA A 58 -1.42 14.70 2.11
N GLU A 59 -1.31 15.04 0.81
CA GLU A 59 -0.04 15.46 0.20
C GLU A 59 0.47 16.78 0.79
N THR A 60 -0.42 17.76 0.99
CA THR A 60 -0.06 19.04 1.61
C THR A 60 0.47 18.86 3.03
N MET A 61 -0.20 18.03 3.82
CA MET A 61 0.22 17.75 5.20
C MET A 61 1.53 16.99 5.26
N LEU A 62 1.73 16.00 4.37
CA LEU A 62 3.00 15.28 4.28
C LEU A 62 4.12 16.23 3.86
N GLY A 63 3.92 17.05 2.83
CA GLY A 63 4.90 18.04 2.37
C GLY A 63 5.37 18.98 3.48
N ALA A 64 4.43 19.50 4.28
CA ALA A 64 4.75 20.34 5.44
C ALA A 64 5.54 19.55 6.51
N ALA A 65 5.16 18.29 6.80
CA ALA A 65 5.79 17.46 7.81
C ALA A 65 7.23 17.03 7.45
N ILE A 66 7.55 16.87 6.16
CA ILE A 66 8.88 16.45 5.69
C ILE A 66 9.79 17.60 5.27
N LYS A 67 9.36 18.83 5.47
CA LYS A 67 10.15 20.03 5.12
C LYS A 67 11.53 20.01 5.80
N GLY A 68 12.59 20.27 5.01
CA GLY A 68 13.98 20.27 5.49
C GLY A 68 14.63 18.89 5.64
N ARG A 69 13.89 17.80 5.31
CA ARG A 69 14.40 16.41 5.37
C ARG A 69 13.97 15.54 4.17
N ARG A 70 13.42 16.17 3.12
CA ARG A 70 12.91 15.51 1.92
C ARG A 70 13.94 14.61 1.22
N ASP A 71 15.18 15.04 1.19
CA ASP A 71 16.32 14.36 0.57
C ASP A 71 16.71 13.03 1.24
N LYS A 72 16.31 12.85 2.50
CA LYS A 72 16.57 11.63 3.29
C LYS A 72 15.42 10.62 3.24
N LEU A 73 14.33 10.95 2.55
CA LEU A 73 13.10 10.20 2.56
C LEU A 73 12.72 9.75 1.14
N ILE A 74 12.09 8.59 1.08
CA ILE A 74 11.45 8.07 -0.12
C ILE A 74 9.97 8.46 -0.06
N VAL A 75 9.50 9.23 -1.04
CA VAL A 75 8.13 9.72 -1.09
C VAL A 75 7.45 9.21 -2.36
N ALA A 76 6.33 8.53 -2.16
CA ALA A 76 5.48 8.04 -3.24
C ALA A 76 4.14 8.77 -3.27
N SER A 77 3.64 9.07 -4.48
CA SER A 77 2.26 9.48 -4.69
C SER A 77 1.65 8.75 -5.88
N LYS A 78 0.34 8.97 -6.15
CA LYS A 78 -0.44 8.18 -7.09
C LYS A 78 -1.41 9.05 -7.87
N VAL A 79 -1.75 8.62 -9.10
CA VAL A 79 -2.73 9.27 -9.98
C VAL A 79 -3.73 8.25 -10.52
N ARG A 80 -4.97 8.62 -10.70
CA ARG A 80 -6.07 7.96 -11.43
C ARG A 80 -7.45 8.36 -10.90
N PHE A 81 -7.65 8.31 -9.58
CA PHE A 81 -8.98 8.55 -9.01
C PHE A 81 -9.35 10.03 -9.05
N LYS A 82 -10.67 10.29 -9.02
CA LYS A 82 -11.24 11.63 -9.10
C LYS A 82 -10.77 12.51 -7.94
N VAL A 83 -10.29 13.71 -8.27
CA VAL A 83 -9.90 14.75 -7.30
C VAL A 83 -10.67 16.06 -7.49
N GLY A 84 -11.47 16.17 -8.53
CA GLY A 84 -12.32 17.30 -8.85
C GLY A 84 -13.28 16.97 -9.99
N ASP A 85 -14.04 17.94 -10.49
CA ASP A 85 -15.12 17.71 -11.46
C ASP A 85 -14.67 17.84 -12.93
N ALA A 86 -13.52 18.45 -13.20
CA ALA A 86 -13.00 18.55 -14.56
C ALA A 86 -12.54 17.17 -15.08
N PRO A 87 -12.72 16.86 -16.39
CA PRO A 87 -12.35 15.58 -16.97
C PRO A 87 -10.90 15.17 -16.72
N GLU A 88 -9.97 16.12 -16.76
CA GLU A 88 -8.54 15.91 -16.51
C GLU A 88 -8.18 15.76 -15.01
N GLN A 89 -9.16 15.81 -14.11
CA GLN A 89 -8.97 15.56 -12.67
C GLN A 89 -9.25 14.11 -12.28
N GLN A 90 -9.29 13.22 -13.27
CA GLN A 90 -9.40 11.77 -13.10
C GLN A 90 -8.83 11.04 -14.31
N GLY A 91 -8.63 9.72 -14.18
CA GLY A 91 -8.15 8.85 -15.24
C GLY A 91 -6.63 8.91 -15.43
N LEU A 92 -6.18 8.26 -16.52
CA LEU A 92 -4.77 8.08 -16.85
C LEU A 92 -4.40 8.60 -18.25
N THR A 93 -5.22 9.51 -18.80
CA THR A 93 -4.85 10.21 -20.03
C THR A 93 -3.58 11.05 -19.81
N ARG A 94 -2.87 11.34 -20.88
CA ARG A 94 -1.68 12.23 -20.84
C ARG A 94 -1.97 13.55 -20.10
N LYS A 95 -3.09 14.19 -20.40
CA LYS A 95 -3.46 15.46 -19.77
C LYS A 95 -3.70 15.32 -18.27
N ALA A 96 -4.39 14.24 -17.85
CA ALA A 96 -4.68 13.97 -16.45
C ALA A 96 -3.39 13.70 -15.67
N ILE A 97 -2.49 12.87 -16.18
CA ILE A 97 -1.21 12.53 -15.52
C ILE A 97 -0.33 13.78 -15.37
N LEU A 98 -0.16 14.57 -16.43
CA LEU A 98 0.70 15.76 -16.39
C LEU A 98 0.17 16.81 -15.41
N ARG A 99 -1.14 17.03 -15.38
CA ARG A 99 -1.77 17.92 -14.39
C ARG A 99 -1.59 17.39 -12.97
N ALA A 100 -1.89 16.11 -12.75
CA ALA A 100 -1.84 15.51 -11.41
C ALA A 100 -0.44 15.54 -10.80
N ILE A 101 0.63 15.29 -11.59
CA ILE A 101 1.99 15.34 -11.06
C ILE A 101 2.38 16.77 -10.64
N ASP A 102 2.06 17.78 -11.44
CA ASP A 102 2.41 19.17 -11.12
C ASP A 102 1.67 19.65 -9.86
N GLU A 103 0.39 19.33 -9.73
CA GLU A 103 -0.40 19.60 -8.52
C GLU A 103 0.15 18.83 -7.29
N SER A 104 0.57 17.57 -7.46
CA SER A 104 1.15 16.76 -6.36
C SER A 104 2.49 17.33 -5.90
N LEU A 105 3.38 17.68 -6.81
CA LEU A 105 4.68 18.30 -6.48
C LEU A 105 4.51 19.65 -5.75
N GLN A 106 3.52 20.45 -6.18
CA GLN A 106 3.18 21.70 -5.50
C GLN A 106 2.70 21.45 -4.06
N ARG A 107 1.76 20.51 -3.84
CA ARG A 107 1.24 20.17 -2.51
C ARG A 107 2.32 19.59 -1.60
N LEU A 108 3.16 18.71 -2.13
CA LEU A 108 4.27 18.10 -1.41
C LEU A 108 5.48 19.05 -1.19
N GLN A 109 5.47 20.22 -1.83
CA GLN A 109 6.55 21.23 -1.76
C GLN A 109 7.92 20.63 -2.14
N THR A 110 7.96 19.83 -3.19
CA THR A 110 9.17 19.14 -3.70
C THR A 110 9.26 19.23 -5.22
N GLY A 111 10.48 19.16 -5.75
CA GLY A 111 10.70 19.14 -7.20
C GLY A 111 10.52 17.76 -7.85
N TYR A 112 10.44 16.69 -7.04
CA TYR A 112 10.39 15.32 -7.56
C TYR A 112 9.69 14.36 -6.60
N LEU A 113 9.19 13.24 -7.16
CA LEU A 113 8.77 12.05 -6.43
C LEU A 113 9.78 10.92 -6.63
N ASP A 114 10.03 10.11 -5.61
CA ASP A 114 10.84 8.91 -5.76
C ASP A 114 10.06 7.83 -6.50
N ILE A 115 8.78 7.65 -6.18
CA ILE A 115 7.91 6.64 -6.80
C ILE A 115 6.58 7.29 -7.20
N TYR A 116 6.12 7.04 -8.44
CA TYR A 116 4.81 7.51 -8.88
C TYR A 116 4.00 6.36 -9.44
N TYR A 117 2.83 6.13 -8.81
CA TYR A 117 1.96 5.01 -9.13
C TYR A 117 0.84 5.39 -10.11
N LEU A 118 0.63 4.54 -11.10
CA LEU A 118 -0.70 4.36 -11.68
C LEU A 118 -1.57 3.66 -10.62
N HIS A 119 -2.51 4.38 -10.00
CA HIS A 119 -3.21 3.95 -8.77
C HIS A 119 -4.15 2.75 -8.95
N ALA A 120 -4.71 2.62 -10.15
CA ALA A 120 -5.53 1.51 -10.59
C ALA A 120 -5.64 1.54 -12.12
N PRO A 121 -6.04 0.43 -12.78
CA PRO A 121 -6.31 0.41 -14.21
C PRO A 121 -7.32 1.48 -14.64
N ASP A 122 -7.09 2.05 -15.81
CA ASP A 122 -8.02 2.92 -16.52
C ASP A 122 -8.26 2.35 -17.93
N HIS A 123 -9.24 1.47 -18.04
CA HIS A 123 -9.53 0.78 -19.30
C HIS A 123 -10.10 1.70 -20.40
N ALA A 124 -10.42 2.96 -20.07
CA ALA A 124 -10.82 3.96 -21.06
C ALA A 124 -9.62 4.60 -21.77
N THR A 125 -8.41 4.50 -21.17
CA THR A 125 -7.17 5.06 -21.71
C THR A 125 -6.23 3.93 -22.13
N PRO A 126 -5.71 3.91 -23.36
CA PRO A 126 -4.70 2.92 -23.76
C PRO A 126 -3.49 2.98 -22.85
N ILE A 127 -3.08 1.82 -22.31
CA ILE A 127 -1.95 1.76 -21.36
C ILE A 127 -0.64 2.31 -21.94
N ALA A 128 -0.47 2.25 -23.26
CA ALA A 128 0.67 2.84 -23.96
C ALA A 128 0.76 4.36 -23.79
N GLU A 129 -0.39 5.08 -23.85
CA GLU A 129 -0.44 6.54 -23.63
C GLU A 129 -0.02 6.88 -22.19
N SER A 130 -0.55 6.14 -21.23
CA SER A 130 -0.20 6.32 -19.81
C SER A 130 1.28 6.09 -19.55
N LEU A 131 1.86 4.97 -20.06
CA LEU A 131 3.28 4.64 -19.88
C LEU A 131 4.20 5.62 -20.58
N GLU A 132 3.88 6.05 -21.80
CA GLU A 132 4.67 7.06 -22.51
C GLU A 132 4.70 8.38 -21.72
N THR A 133 3.56 8.76 -21.18
CA THR A 133 3.45 9.96 -20.35
C THR A 133 4.27 9.83 -19.08
N MET A 134 4.15 8.72 -18.37
CA MET A 134 4.93 8.43 -17.16
C MET A 134 6.43 8.42 -17.47
N ASN A 135 6.87 7.78 -18.57
CA ASN A 135 8.26 7.80 -19.03
C ASN A 135 8.75 9.24 -19.30
N SER A 136 7.90 10.13 -19.82
CA SER A 136 8.27 11.54 -20.02
C SER A 136 8.54 12.25 -18.69
N LEU A 137 7.85 11.89 -17.61
CA LEU A 137 8.09 12.44 -16.26
C LEU A 137 9.44 11.98 -15.68
N VAL A 138 9.83 10.75 -15.96
CA VAL A 138 11.17 10.24 -15.58
C VAL A 138 12.25 11.01 -16.33
N LYS A 139 12.10 11.20 -17.64
CA LYS A 139 13.03 12.00 -18.45
C LYS A 139 13.14 13.46 -18.02
N GLN A 140 12.06 14.03 -17.47
CA GLN A 140 12.03 15.38 -16.92
C GLN A 140 12.60 15.48 -15.49
N GLY A 141 12.92 14.35 -14.85
CA GLY A 141 13.37 14.31 -13.46
C GLY A 141 12.28 14.59 -12.41
N LYS A 142 11.00 14.66 -12.82
CA LYS A 142 9.88 14.84 -11.89
C LYS A 142 9.55 13.56 -11.11
N VAL A 143 9.88 12.40 -11.66
CA VAL A 143 9.67 11.07 -11.07
C VAL A 143 10.95 10.27 -11.24
N ARG A 144 11.39 9.55 -10.20
CA ARG A 144 12.56 8.67 -10.30
C ARG A 144 12.15 7.29 -10.80
N TYR A 145 11.13 6.68 -10.22
CA TYR A 145 10.68 5.32 -10.56
C TYR A 145 9.17 5.26 -10.77
N LEU A 146 8.78 4.51 -11.81
CA LEU A 146 7.39 4.22 -12.12
C LEU A 146 6.90 3.03 -11.32
N ALA A 147 5.61 3.06 -10.97
CA ALA A 147 4.97 1.99 -10.23
C ALA A 147 3.51 1.82 -10.65
N CYS A 148 2.91 0.69 -10.28
CA CYS A 148 1.50 0.41 -10.49
C CYS A 148 0.84 -0.15 -9.22
N SER A 149 -0.48 0.01 -9.12
CA SER A 149 -1.26 -0.49 -7.99
C SER A 149 -2.60 -1.03 -8.48
N ASN A 150 -3.08 -2.12 -7.90
CA ASN A 150 -4.36 -2.75 -8.26
C ASN A 150 -4.47 -3.27 -9.71
N TYR A 151 -3.36 -3.57 -10.34
CA TYR A 151 -3.31 -4.20 -11.66
C TYR A 151 -3.26 -5.72 -11.54
N ALA A 152 -3.84 -6.45 -12.49
CA ALA A 152 -3.67 -7.89 -12.61
C ALA A 152 -2.24 -8.23 -13.06
N GLY A 153 -1.76 -9.45 -12.77
CA GLY A 153 -0.41 -9.87 -13.13
C GLY A 153 -0.12 -9.75 -14.64
N TRP A 154 -1.08 -10.14 -15.49
CA TRP A 154 -0.93 -10.02 -16.94
C TRP A 154 -0.82 -8.55 -17.42
N GLU A 155 -1.51 -7.60 -16.75
CA GLU A 155 -1.40 -6.17 -17.06
C GLU A 155 -0.02 -5.61 -16.68
N VAL A 156 0.54 -6.08 -15.55
CA VAL A 156 1.92 -5.72 -15.17
C VAL A 156 2.91 -6.22 -16.22
N ILE A 157 2.79 -7.46 -16.66
CA ILE A 157 3.67 -8.03 -17.72
C ILE A 157 3.50 -7.27 -19.04
N GLN A 158 2.26 -6.91 -19.41
CA GLN A 158 2.01 -6.07 -20.59
C GLN A 158 2.76 -4.74 -20.51
N MET A 159 2.73 -4.08 -19.33
CA MET A 159 3.47 -2.83 -19.12
C MET A 159 4.98 -3.01 -19.23
N LEU A 160 5.53 -4.09 -18.66
CA LEU A 160 6.97 -4.39 -18.73
C LEU A 160 7.43 -4.65 -20.16
N TRP A 161 6.66 -5.44 -20.92
CA TRP A 161 7.00 -5.71 -22.31
C TRP A 161 6.92 -4.48 -23.19
N LEU A 162 5.87 -3.69 -23.04
CA LEU A 162 5.70 -2.44 -23.79
C LEU A 162 6.82 -1.45 -23.47
N ALA A 163 7.19 -1.31 -22.21
CA ALA A 163 8.30 -0.47 -21.79
C ALA A 163 9.64 -0.95 -22.39
N LYS A 164 9.90 -2.26 -22.39
CA LYS A 164 11.09 -2.86 -23.00
C LYS A 164 11.12 -2.62 -24.51
N GLU A 165 10.02 -2.86 -25.22
CA GLU A 165 9.92 -2.67 -26.66
C GLU A 165 10.17 -1.23 -27.08
N ARG A 166 9.67 -0.27 -26.31
CA ARG A 166 9.74 1.17 -26.59
C ARG A 166 10.96 1.87 -25.99
N GLY A 167 11.77 1.18 -25.19
CA GLY A 167 12.88 1.78 -24.46
C GLY A 167 12.41 2.79 -23.41
N TRP A 168 11.29 2.53 -22.77
CA TRP A 168 10.73 3.37 -21.71
C TRP A 168 11.10 2.85 -20.32
N ALA A 169 11.00 3.74 -19.31
CA ALA A 169 11.04 3.33 -17.91
C ALA A 169 9.90 2.36 -17.61
N ALA A 170 10.21 1.28 -16.90
CA ALA A 170 9.25 0.23 -16.59
C ALA A 170 8.80 0.29 -15.12
N PRO A 171 7.52 -0.07 -14.80
CA PRO A 171 7.00 -0.08 -13.45
C PRO A 171 7.41 -1.36 -12.69
N TYR A 172 8.65 -1.43 -12.22
CA TYR A 172 9.18 -2.56 -11.43
C TYR A 172 8.76 -2.52 -9.95
N ILE A 173 7.83 -1.66 -9.58
CA ILE A 173 7.27 -1.58 -8.23
C ILE A 173 5.75 -1.72 -8.32
N SER A 174 5.19 -2.67 -7.58
CA SER A 174 3.76 -2.91 -7.55
C SER A 174 3.20 -2.82 -6.13
N GLN A 175 1.99 -2.24 -6.02
CA GLN A 175 1.31 -2.07 -4.73
C GLN A 175 -0.01 -2.86 -4.71
N PRO A 176 0.02 -4.18 -4.42
CA PRO A 176 -1.17 -5.00 -4.27
C PRO A 176 -1.72 -5.02 -2.85
N MET A 177 -3.01 -5.36 -2.70
CA MET A 177 -3.62 -5.66 -1.41
C MET A 177 -3.18 -7.05 -0.92
N TYR A 178 -2.69 -7.13 0.34
CA TYR A 178 -2.27 -8.39 0.93
C TYR A 178 -2.37 -8.39 2.46
N ASN A 179 -2.98 -9.42 3.03
CA ASN A 179 -3.09 -9.66 4.46
C ASN A 179 -3.62 -11.07 4.74
N LEU A 180 -3.69 -11.50 5.99
CA LEU A 180 -4.16 -12.82 6.40
C LEU A 180 -5.57 -13.20 5.92
N LEU A 181 -6.42 -12.22 5.60
CA LEU A 181 -7.79 -12.43 5.10
C LEU A 181 -7.90 -12.28 3.57
N ALA A 182 -6.86 -11.82 2.88
CA ALA A 182 -6.89 -11.52 1.45
C ALA A 182 -5.55 -11.95 0.82
N ARG A 183 -5.41 -13.24 0.55
CA ARG A 183 -4.18 -13.89 0.07
C ARG A 183 -4.25 -14.32 -1.40
N GLY A 184 -5.20 -13.82 -2.17
CA GLY A 184 -5.39 -14.21 -3.58
C GLY A 184 -4.18 -14.00 -4.48
N ILE A 185 -3.30 -13.03 -4.16
CA ILE A 185 -2.07 -12.77 -4.92
C ILE A 185 -1.03 -13.92 -4.84
N GLU A 186 -1.17 -14.85 -3.90
CA GLU A 186 -0.28 -16.01 -3.76
C GLU A 186 -0.43 -17.01 -4.90
N GLN A 187 -1.59 -17.05 -5.58
CA GLN A 187 -1.84 -18.03 -6.63
C GLN A 187 -0.93 -17.85 -7.85
N GLU A 188 -0.65 -16.62 -8.23
CA GLU A 188 0.07 -16.29 -9.47
C GLU A 188 0.90 -15.02 -9.35
N TYR A 189 0.33 -13.97 -8.74
CA TYR A 189 0.91 -12.63 -8.76
C TYR A 189 2.29 -12.56 -8.11
N LEU A 190 2.48 -13.19 -6.95
CA LEU A 190 3.78 -13.20 -6.26
C LEU A 190 4.85 -13.98 -7.04
N ALA A 191 4.45 -15.08 -7.70
CA ALA A 191 5.35 -15.83 -8.57
C ALA A 191 5.78 -14.97 -9.78
N MET A 192 4.84 -14.26 -10.39
CA MET A 192 5.12 -13.29 -11.46
C MET A 192 6.07 -12.19 -10.97
N CYS A 193 5.80 -11.59 -9.81
CA CYS A 193 6.67 -10.55 -9.27
C CYS A 193 8.11 -11.05 -9.08
N LYS A 194 8.28 -12.26 -8.55
CA LYS A 194 9.60 -12.88 -8.35
C LYS A 194 10.32 -13.13 -9.69
N GLU A 195 9.61 -13.71 -10.65
CA GLU A 195 10.18 -14.06 -11.98
C GLU A 195 10.64 -12.83 -12.75
N PHE A 196 9.87 -11.74 -12.69
CA PHE A 196 10.17 -10.51 -13.46
C PHE A 196 10.88 -9.43 -12.64
N GLY A 197 11.26 -9.70 -11.39
CA GLY A 197 11.97 -8.74 -10.55
C GLY A 197 11.10 -7.54 -10.15
N VAL A 198 9.78 -7.71 -10.03
CA VAL A 198 8.85 -6.67 -9.61
C VAL A 198 8.77 -6.63 -8.08
N SER A 199 9.14 -5.52 -7.48
CA SER A 199 9.03 -5.30 -6.03
C SER A 199 7.57 -5.16 -5.59
N THR A 200 7.24 -5.73 -4.43
CA THR A 200 5.89 -5.66 -3.85
C THR A 200 5.85 -4.75 -2.63
N VAL A 201 5.02 -3.71 -2.69
CA VAL A 201 4.73 -2.76 -1.60
C VAL A 201 3.29 -2.99 -1.16
N VAL A 202 3.06 -3.93 -0.23
CA VAL A 202 1.71 -4.40 0.07
C VAL A 202 0.95 -3.45 0.99
N TYR A 203 -0.33 -3.22 0.68
CA TYR A 203 -1.19 -2.37 1.48
C TYR A 203 -2.29 -3.15 2.21
N ASN A 204 -2.92 -2.53 3.20
CA ASN A 204 -4.00 -3.08 4.03
C ASN A 204 -3.55 -4.25 4.94
N PRO A 205 -2.38 -4.18 5.61
CA PRO A 205 -1.88 -5.29 6.44
C PRO A 205 -2.86 -5.71 7.54
N LEU A 206 -3.67 -4.77 8.03
CA LEU A 206 -4.68 -5.00 9.06
C LEU A 206 -6.13 -5.06 8.52
N ALA A 207 -6.32 -5.34 7.22
CA ALA A 207 -7.64 -5.49 6.58
C ALA A 207 -8.61 -4.33 6.90
N GLY A 208 -8.14 -3.07 6.75
CA GLY A 208 -8.93 -1.87 7.09
C GLY A 208 -9.15 -1.68 8.60
N GLY A 209 -8.49 -2.44 9.44
CA GLY A 209 -8.64 -2.46 10.89
C GLY A 209 -9.40 -3.69 11.41
N LEU A 210 -9.89 -4.59 10.55
CA LEU A 210 -10.59 -5.80 10.98
C LEU A 210 -9.67 -6.73 11.78
N LEU A 211 -8.40 -6.86 11.36
CA LEU A 211 -7.36 -7.62 12.06
C LEU A 211 -6.81 -6.94 13.33
N THR A 212 -7.47 -5.91 13.84
CA THR A 212 -7.26 -5.43 15.22
C THR A 212 -8.15 -6.17 16.23
N GLY A 213 -9.17 -6.89 15.74
CA GLY A 213 -10.15 -7.60 16.58
C GLY A 213 -11.15 -6.70 17.32
N LYS A 214 -11.14 -5.37 17.09
CA LYS A 214 -12.01 -4.41 17.81
C LYS A 214 -13.42 -4.29 17.21
N HIS A 215 -13.62 -4.74 15.96
CA HIS A 215 -14.91 -4.60 15.28
C HIS A 215 -15.85 -5.75 15.61
N ARG A 216 -17.14 -5.45 15.71
CA ARG A 216 -18.23 -6.41 15.82
C ARG A 216 -19.13 -6.27 14.61
N ARG A 217 -19.63 -7.41 14.10
CA ARG A 217 -20.39 -7.45 12.85
C ARG A 217 -21.67 -6.62 12.88
N GLU A 218 -22.34 -6.60 14.02
CA GLU A 218 -23.67 -6.01 14.21
C GLU A 218 -23.67 -4.49 14.08
N ILE A 219 -22.52 -3.85 14.28
CA ILE A 219 -22.41 -2.39 14.33
C ILE A 219 -21.16 -1.93 13.59
N ILE A 220 -21.34 -1.05 12.61
CA ILE A 220 -20.22 -0.31 12.00
C ILE A 220 -19.95 0.93 12.86
N PRO A 221 -18.83 0.99 13.59
CA PRO A 221 -18.58 2.12 14.47
C PRO A 221 -18.30 3.39 13.64
N PRO A 222 -18.88 4.54 14.03
CA PRO A 222 -18.64 5.81 13.35
C PRO A 222 -17.16 6.20 13.41
N GLY A 223 -16.69 6.90 12.37
CA GLY A 223 -15.30 7.37 12.23
C GLY A 223 -14.28 6.28 11.93
N THR A 224 -14.70 5.03 11.73
CA THR A 224 -13.82 3.94 11.30
C THR A 224 -13.67 3.90 9.77
N ARG A 225 -12.73 3.08 9.27
CA ARG A 225 -12.52 2.86 7.84
C ARG A 225 -13.75 2.29 7.13
N PHE A 226 -14.63 1.64 7.87
CA PHE A 226 -15.86 1.03 7.36
C PHE A 226 -17.07 2.00 7.37
N ASP A 227 -16.97 3.09 8.13
CA ASP A 227 -18.05 4.08 8.25
C ASP A 227 -18.26 4.80 6.91
N ASN A 228 -19.50 4.71 6.37
CA ASN A 228 -19.87 5.29 5.06
C ASN A 228 -18.93 4.93 3.91
N ASN A 229 -18.25 3.79 3.97
CA ASN A 229 -17.28 3.34 2.99
C ASN A 229 -17.64 1.98 2.42
N LYS A 230 -18.53 2.00 1.41
CA LYS A 230 -19.04 0.79 0.76
C LYS A 230 -17.93 -0.12 0.22
N LEU A 231 -16.85 0.45 -0.33
CA LEU A 231 -15.73 -0.33 -0.86
C LEU A 231 -15.08 -1.23 0.22
N TYR A 232 -14.89 -0.70 1.43
CA TYR A 232 -14.31 -1.48 2.53
C TYR A 232 -15.34 -2.43 3.15
N GLN A 233 -16.62 -2.05 3.19
CA GLN A 233 -17.68 -2.96 3.61
C GLN A 233 -17.79 -4.16 2.65
N ASP A 234 -17.85 -3.92 1.36
CA ASP A 234 -17.91 -4.97 0.34
C ASP A 234 -16.67 -5.89 0.37
N ARG A 235 -15.50 -5.37 0.75
CA ARG A 235 -14.28 -6.18 0.87
C ARG A 235 -14.26 -7.08 2.10
N TYR A 236 -14.72 -6.60 3.25
CA TYR A 236 -14.39 -7.23 4.52
C TYR A 236 -15.58 -7.40 5.48
N TRP A 237 -16.71 -6.71 5.30
CA TRP A 237 -17.82 -6.74 6.27
C TRP A 237 -18.77 -7.92 6.04
N HIS A 238 -18.19 -9.12 5.97
CA HIS A 238 -18.91 -10.38 5.76
C HIS A 238 -18.71 -11.33 6.93
N GLU A 239 -19.72 -12.15 7.23
CA GLU A 239 -19.71 -13.08 8.36
C GLU A 239 -18.47 -13.98 8.39
N GLN A 240 -18.06 -14.50 7.21
CA GLN A 240 -16.91 -15.40 7.10
C GLN A 240 -15.60 -14.73 7.56
N TYR A 241 -15.43 -13.43 7.28
CA TYR A 241 -14.25 -12.69 7.73
C TYR A 241 -14.25 -12.48 9.25
N PHE A 242 -15.41 -12.21 9.87
CA PHE A 242 -15.50 -12.12 11.32
C PHE A 242 -15.19 -13.45 11.99
N LYS A 243 -15.71 -14.57 11.47
CA LYS A 243 -15.35 -15.92 11.95
C LYS A 243 -13.85 -16.21 11.81
N ALA A 244 -13.24 -15.82 10.68
CA ALA A 244 -11.80 -15.96 10.46
C ALA A 244 -10.98 -15.10 11.44
N VAL A 245 -11.42 -13.87 11.72
CA VAL A 245 -10.76 -12.98 12.70
C VAL A 245 -10.79 -13.56 14.11
N GLU A 246 -11.92 -14.16 14.54
CA GLU A 246 -11.99 -14.83 15.84
C GLU A 246 -10.99 -15.98 15.95
N ARG A 247 -10.91 -16.83 14.94
CA ARG A 247 -9.93 -17.93 14.89
C ARG A 247 -8.49 -17.41 14.90
N LEU A 248 -8.18 -16.37 14.11
CA LEU A 248 -6.85 -15.75 14.11
C LEU A 248 -6.52 -15.11 15.47
N ARG A 249 -7.51 -14.58 16.18
CA ARG A 249 -7.32 -14.05 17.53
C ARG A 249 -6.96 -15.15 18.54
N GLU A 250 -7.63 -16.31 18.46
CA GLU A 250 -7.29 -17.48 19.28
C GLU A 250 -5.87 -17.97 18.97
N ILE A 251 -5.49 -18.07 17.69
CA ILE A 251 -4.15 -18.44 17.26
C ILE A 251 -3.11 -17.45 17.81
N ALA A 252 -3.37 -16.14 17.70
CA ALA A 252 -2.48 -15.12 18.26
C ALA A 252 -2.31 -15.26 19.77
N ALA A 253 -3.42 -15.47 20.50
CA ALA A 253 -3.39 -15.68 21.95
C ALA A 253 -2.57 -16.91 22.35
N HIS A 254 -2.73 -18.05 21.66
CA HIS A 254 -1.90 -19.25 21.89
C HIS A 254 -0.42 -19.00 21.62
N ALA A 255 -0.09 -18.15 20.63
CA ALA A 255 1.28 -17.77 20.35
C ALA A 255 1.82 -16.67 21.30
N GLY A 256 1.06 -16.23 22.31
CA GLY A 256 1.43 -15.15 23.22
C GLY A 256 1.54 -13.78 22.55
N ARG A 257 0.80 -13.55 21.44
CA ARG A 257 0.87 -12.33 20.64
C ARG A 257 -0.49 -11.64 20.54
N SER A 258 -0.47 -10.35 20.20
CA SER A 258 -1.68 -9.65 19.77
C SER A 258 -2.05 -10.05 18.32
N LEU A 259 -3.32 -9.89 17.93
CA LEU A 259 -3.74 -10.13 16.55
C LEU A 259 -3.05 -9.17 15.56
N VAL A 260 -2.73 -7.96 15.98
CA VAL A 260 -1.96 -6.98 15.20
C VAL A 260 -0.54 -7.50 14.98
N SER A 261 0.11 -8.02 16.02
CA SER A 261 1.44 -8.63 15.93
C SER A 261 1.43 -9.83 15.01
N LEU A 262 0.47 -10.74 15.15
CA LEU A 262 0.30 -11.88 14.25
C LEU A 262 0.24 -11.43 12.78
N ALA A 263 -0.63 -10.46 12.47
CA ALA A 263 -0.85 -9.99 11.11
C ALA A 263 0.38 -9.29 10.51
N LEU A 264 1.04 -8.42 11.27
CA LEU A 264 2.22 -7.69 10.79
C LEU A 264 3.44 -8.60 10.63
N ASN A 265 3.73 -9.45 11.61
CA ASN A 265 4.89 -10.34 11.54
C ASN A 265 4.71 -11.47 10.52
N TRP A 266 3.48 -11.90 10.26
CA TRP A 266 3.21 -12.80 9.14
C TRP A 266 3.62 -12.15 7.80
N LEU A 267 3.24 -10.90 7.52
CA LEU A 267 3.66 -10.18 6.31
C LEU A 267 5.16 -9.92 6.26
N LEU A 268 5.75 -9.49 7.36
CA LEU A 268 7.16 -9.08 7.41
C LEU A 268 8.14 -10.25 7.30
N HIS A 269 7.79 -11.43 7.80
CA HIS A 269 8.74 -12.54 7.93
C HIS A 269 8.38 -13.79 7.14
N HIS A 270 7.12 -13.95 6.72
CA HIS A 270 6.63 -15.22 6.16
C HIS A 270 5.99 -15.08 4.78
N THR A 271 6.19 -13.93 4.14
CA THR A 271 5.71 -13.69 2.78
C THR A 271 6.82 -13.15 1.88
N ALA A 272 6.59 -13.18 0.58
CA ALA A 272 7.49 -12.59 -0.41
C ALA A 272 7.30 -11.07 -0.58
N SER A 273 6.59 -10.39 0.34
CA SER A 273 6.42 -8.94 0.27
C SER A 273 7.74 -8.21 0.57
N ASP A 274 8.09 -7.19 -0.20
CA ASP A 274 9.29 -6.40 0.03
C ASP A 274 9.06 -5.31 1.07
N VAL A 275 7.91 -4.65 1.02
CA VAL A 275 7.53 -3.56 1.92
C VAL A 275 6.08 -3.69 2.34
N VAL A 276 5.78 -3.37 3.60
CA VAL A 276 4.42 -3.36 4.16
C VAL A 276 4.02 -1.92 4.49
N ILE A 277 2.91 -1.45 3.91
CA ILE A 277 2.36 -0.11 4.20
C ILE A 277 1.55 -0.16 5.48
N LEU A 278 2.05 0.48 6.50
CA LEU A 278 1.40 0.66 7.79
C LEU A 278 0.64 1.98 7.83
N GLY A 279 -0.58 1.97 8.34
CA GLY A 279 -1.37 3.17 8.62
C GLY A 279 -1.69 3.30 10.11
N ALA A 280 -1.87 4.53 10.58
CA ALA A 280 -2.34 4.82 11.92
C ALA A 280 -3.23 6.06 11.92
N SER A 281 -4.17 6.14 12.85
CA SER A 281 -5.05 7.30 13.08
C SER A 281 -4.75 8.06 14.38
N SER A 282 -3.73 7.61 15.13
CA SER A 282 -3.23 8.27 16.33
C SER A 282 -1.79 7.84 16.62
N LEU A 283 -1.07 8.66 17.40
CA LEU A 283 0.29 8.33 17.84
C LEU A 283 0.33 7.07 18.71
N ALA A 284 -0.68 6.84 19.55
CA ALA A 284 -0.80 5.63 20.36
C ALA A 284 -0.88 4.38 19.47
N GLN A 285 -1.76 4.40 18.46
CA GLN A 285 -1.90 3.30 17.51
C GLN A 285 -0.61 3.06 16.71
N LEU A 286 0.10 4.12 16.29
CA LEU A 286 1.39 3.96 15.61
C LEU A 286 2.41 3.28 16.51
N LYS A 287 2.52 3.69 17.79
CA LYS A 287 3.45 3.07 18.76
C LYS A 287 3.13 1.59 18.99
N GLU A 288 1.85 1.24 19.15
CA GLU A 288 1.41 -0.17 19.27
C GLU A 288 1.77 -0.98 18.03
N ASN A 289 1.50 -0.46 16.84
CA ASN A 289 1.80 -1.14 15.58
C ASN A 289 3.32 -1.34 15.38
N LEU A 290 4.14 -0.35 15.72
CA LEU A 290 5.59 -0.45 15.64
C LEU A 290 6.12 -1.50 16.62
N ALA A 291 5.68 -1.48 17.88
CA ALA A 291 6.06 -2.47 18.87
C ALA A 291 5.65 -3.88 18.44
N ALA A 292 4.43 -4.05 17.94
CA ALA A 292 3.94 -5.32 17.43
C ALA A 292 4.78 -5.84 16.24
N ALA A 293 5.21 -4.97 15.34
CA ALA A 293 6.03 -5.35 14.18
C ALA A 293 7.46 -5.77 14.57
N GLU A 294 7.96 -5.39 15.74
CA GLU A 294 9.30 -5.72 16.24
C GLU A 294 9.36 -7.08 16.97
N GLU A 295 8.22 -7.75 17.19
CA GLU A 295 8.20 -9.03 17.91
C GLU A 295 8.85 -10.19 17.13
N GLY A 296 9.12 -10.02 15.83
CA GLY A 296 9.85 -10.98 15.02
C GLY A 296 9.00 -12.15 14.47
N PRO A 297 9.64 -13.17 13.87
CA PRO A 297 8.97 -14.22 13.13
C PRO A 297 8.03 -15.07 13.99
N LEU A 298 7.03 -15.66 13.34
CA LEU A 298 6.08 -16.59 13.94
C LEU A 298 6.64 -18.02 13.94
N GLN A 299 6.19 -18.84 14.90
CA GLN A 299 6.51 -20.26 14.93
C GLN A 299 5.76 -21.01 13.81
N GLU A 300 6.33 -22.12 13.35
CA GLU A 300 5.80 -22.94 12.25
C GLU A 300 4.36 -23.44 12.52
N GLU A 301 4.06 -23.79 13.76
CA GLU A 301 2.72 -24.21 14.17
C GLU A 301 1.69 -23.08 13.99
N THR A 302 2.07 -21.85 14.40
CA THR A 302 1.25 -20.65 14.23
C THR A 302 0.98 -20.36 12.76
N LEU A 303 2.00 -20.52 11.90
CA LEU A 303 1.86 -20.34 10.46
C LEU A 303 0.89 -21.33 9.85
N ARG A 304 1.04 -22.63 10.18
CA ARG A 304 0.10 -23.67 9.70
C ARG A 304 -1.33 -23.41 10.14
N ALA A 305 -1.53 -22.94 11.36
CA ALA A 305 -2.86 -22.55 11.84
C ALA A 305 -3.44 -21.36 11.05
N CYS A 306 -2.62 -20.35 10.74
CA CYS A 306 -3.04 -19.23 9.87
C CYS A 306 -3.37 -19.69 8.44
N ASP A 307 -2.58 -20.62 7.88
CA ASP A 307 -2.84 -21.19 6.56
C ASP A 307 -4.16 -21.96 6.53
N GLN A 308 -4.48 -22.72 7.60
CA GLN A 308 -5.76 -23.41 7.70
C GLN A 308 -6.94 -22.43 7.72
N VAL A 309 -6.82 -21.29 8.43
CA VAL A 309 -7.87 -20.26 8.41
C VAL A 309 -8.09 -19.71 7.01
N TRP A 310 -7.00 -19.46 6.27
CA TRP A 310 -7.10 -19.00 4.88
C TRP A 310 -7.71 -20.06 3.95
N HIS A 311 -7.31 -21.32 4.07
CA HIS A 311 -7.86 -22.40 3.28
C HIS A 311 -9.38 -22.55 3.48
N ASP A 312 -9.84 -22.48 4.73
CA ASP A 312 -11.27 -22.54 5.04
C ASP A 312 -12.03 -21.32 4.51
N LEU A 313 -11.44 -20.13 4.62
CA LEU A 313 -12.04 -18.89 4.12
C LEU A 313 -12.13 -18.86 2.59
N ARG A 314 -11.09 -19.32 1.90
CA ARG A 314 -11.05 -19.40 0.44
C ARG A 314 -12.01 -20.48 -0.10
N GLY A 315 -12.19 -21.55 0.66
CA GLY A 315 -12.90 -22.75 0.22
C GLY A 315 -12.09 -23.58 -0.80
N PRO A 316 -12.69 -24.69 -1.29
CA PRO A 316 -12.06 -25.57 -2.27
C PRO A 316 -11.96 -24.85 -3.63
N LEU A 317 -10.76 -24.43 -3.98
CA LEU A 317 -10.46 -23.79 -5.26
C LEU A 317 -9.35 -24.59 -5.96
N PRO A 318 -9.68 -25.38 -7.03
CA PRO A 318 -8.67 -26.05 -7.83
C PRO A 318 -7.72 -25.02 -8.48
N VAL A 319 -6.42 -25.29 -8.40
CA VAL A 319 -5.40 -24.47 -9.05
C VAL A 319 -5.26 -24.94 -10.50
N TYR A 320 -5.42 -24.04 -11.46
CA TYR A 320 -5.35 -24.36 -12.90
C TYR A 320 -3.89 -24.39 -13.43
N ASN A 321 -2.97 -23.68 -12.76
CA ASN A 321 -1.54 -23.64 -13.05
C ASN A 321 -0.76 -24.54 -12.08
N ARG A 322 0.38 -25.07 -12.52
CA ARG A 322 1.25 -25.96 -11.74
C ARG A 322 2.69 -25.45 -11.78
#